data_915ac29fe76fb977c90d3d5dfa3d73eb
#
_entry.id   915ac29fe76fb977c90d3d5dfa3d73eb
#
_cell.length_a   1.000
_cell.length_b   1.000
_cell.length_c   1.000
_cell.angle_alpha   90.00
_cell.angle_beta   90.00
_cell.angle_gamma   90.00
#
_symmetry.space_group_name_H-M   'P 1'
#
loop_
_entity.id
_entity.type
_entity.pdbx_description
1 polymer ?
#
loop_
_entity_poly.entity_id
_entity_poly.type
_entity_poly.pdbx_seq_one_letter_code
_entity_poly.pdbx_strand_id
1 'polypeptide(L)'
;MAKVFKDTLRRRKNNMRTGRPLKFKDEKKLSKAIEDYFKNTPKEEWTITGLAMALDTSRKVLCEYENKDNFSNTIKRAKIKVENGYEIDLKKHGRAGSIFALKNFGWRDEVYQDITSKGKPIY
;
A
#
# COMPACT_ATOMS: atom_id res chain seq x y z
N MET A 1 -10.37 38.42 17.14
CA MET A 1 -10.74 37.29 17.97
C MET A 1 -11.82 36.43 17.36
N ALA A 2 -12.95 37.01 17.05
CA ALA A 2 -14.06 36.26 16.46
C ALA A 2 -13.65 35.60 15.14
N LYS A 3 -12.83 36.29 14.37
CA LYS A 3 -12.39 35.77 13.08
C LYS A 3 -11.56 34.49 13.23
N VAL A 4 -10.67 34.48 14.20
CA VAL A 4 -9.83 33.31 14.44
C VAL A 4 -10.67 32.15 14.91
N PHE A 5 -11.65 32.43 15.75
CA PHE A 5 -12.54 31.41 16.26
C PHE A 5 -13.33 30.76 15.12
N LYS A 6 -13.82 31.56 14.17
CA LYS A 6 -14.58 31.04 13.04
C LYS A 6 -13.71 30.16 12.17
N ASP A 7 -12.46 30.53 11.96
CA ASP A 7 -11.55 29.71 11.16
C ASP A 7 -11.31 28.36 11.82
N THR A 8 -11.18 28.33 13.14
CA THR A 8 -10.98 27.10 13.87
C THR A 8 -12.20 26.19 13.72
N LEU A 9 -13.39 26.74 13.84
CA LEU A 9 -14.62 25.97 13.70
C LEU A 9 -14.75 25.44 12.27
N ARG A 10 -14.38 26.24 11.30
CA ARG A 10 -14.45 25.80 9.91
C ARG A 10 -13.55 24.63 9.66
N ARG A 11 -12.36 24.65 10.21
CA ARG A 11 -11.43 23.53 10.08
C ARG A 11 -11.97 22.26 10.72
N ARG A 12 -12.59 22.39 11.88
CA ARG A 12 -13.19 21.23 12.54
C ARG A 12 -14.28 20.63 11.69
N LYS A 13 -15.13 21.45 11.10
CA LYS A 13 -16.20 20.95 10.26
C LYS A 13 -15.65 20.20 9.07
N ASN A 14 -14.60 20.72 8.46
CA ASN A 14 -14.00 20.04 7.33
C ASN A 14 -13.44 18.68 7.73
N ASN A 15 -12.76 18.61 8.86
CA ASN A 15 -12.23 17.35 9.33
C ASN A 15 -13.33 16.35 9.62
N MET A 16 -14.43 16.81 10.17
CA MET A 16 -15.53 15.91 10.46
C MET A 16 -16.18 15.39 9.20
N ARG A 17 -16.29 16.21 8.18
CA ARG A 17 -16.93 15.78 6.94
C ARG A 17 -16.07 14.87 6.11
N THR A 18 -14.78 15.17 6.02
CA THR A 18 -13.88 14.40 5.19
C THR A 18 -13.16 13.32 5.94
N GLY A 19 -13.37 13.26 7.27
CA GLY A 19 -12.67 12.30 8.09
C GLY A 19 -11.28 12.79 8.44
N ARG A 20 -10.41 11.86 8.71
CA ARG A 20 -9.07 12.19 9.15
C ARG A 20 -8.27 12.85 8.04
N PRO A 21 -7.63 14.00 8.30
CA PRO A 21 -6.82 14.62 7.27
C PRO A 21 -5.63 13.74 6.93
N LEU A 22 -5.21 13.82 5.69
CA LEU A 22 -4.07 13.05 5.24
C LEU A 22 -2.81 13.53 5.94
N LYS A 23 -2.00 12.60 6.38
CA LYS A 23 -0.75 12.93 7.04
C LYS A 23 0.24 13.59 6.09
N PHE A 24 0.33 13.07 4.87
CA PHE A 24 1.21 13.63 3.87
C PHE A 24 0.37 14.34 2.83
N LYS A 25 0.53 15.65 2.73
CA LYS A 25 -0.19 16.44 1.74
C LYS A 25 0.64 16.67 0.50
N ASP A 26 1.94 16.47 0.62
CA ASP A 26 2.87 16.70 -0.46
C ASP A 26 3.44 15.36 -0.92
N GLU A 27 3.36 15.08 -2.20
CA GLU A 27 3.86 13.85 -2.76
C GLU A 27 5.37 13.69 -2.53
N LYS A 28 6.10 14.78 -2.55
CA LYS A 28 7.55 14.73 -2.32
C LYS A 28 7.89 14.27 -0.91
N LYS A 29 7.12 14.72 0.06
CA LYS A 29 7.36 14.31 1.44
C LYS A 29 7.03 12.85 1.64
N LEU A 30 5.95 12.39 1.02
CA LEU A 30 5.60 10.99 1.10
C LEU A 30 6.66 10.13 0.42
N SER A 31 7.10 10.54 -0.76
CA SER A 31 8.11 9.81 -1.51
C SER A 31 9.40 9.70 -0.71
N LYS A 32 9.82 10.79 -0.08
CA LYS A 32 11.04 10.77 0.71
C LYS A 32 10.91 9.86 1.93
N ALA A 33 9.77 9.89 2.59
CA ALA A 33 9.56 9.03 3.76
C ALA A 33 9.58 7.56 3.34
N ILE A 34 9.01 7.23 2.19
CA ILE A 34 9.03 5.88 1.68
C ILE A 34 10.46 5.45 1.33
N GLU A 35 11.20 6.31 0.67
CA GLU A 35 12.60 6.01 0.35
C GLU A 35 13.42 5.78 1.59
N ASP A 36 13.20 6.59 2.64
CA ASP A 36 13.91 6.43 3.90
C ASP A 36 13.61 5.07 4.52
N TYR A 37 12.36 4.63 4.44
CA TYR A 37 12.00 3.32 4.96
C TYR A 37 12.78 2.21 4.26
N PHE A 38 12.79 2.24 2.93
CA PHE A 38 13.47 1.19 2.17
C PHE A 38 14.99 1.27 2.35
N LYS A 39 15.53 2.46 2.53
CA LYS A 39 16.96 2.62 2.71
C LYS A 39 17.41 2.13 4.10
N ASN A 40 16.60 2.39 5.11
CA ASN A 40 16.96 2.06 6.49
C ASN A 40 16.54 0.66 6.92
N THR A 41 15.82 -0.07 6.08
CA THR A 41 15.32 -1.40 6.40
C THR A 41 15.97 -2.43 5.50
N PRO A 42 16.48 -3.54 6.05
CA PRO A 42 17.05 -4.61 5.21
C PRO A 42 16.01 -5.14 4.22
N LYS A 43 16.46 -5.52 3.05
CA LYS A 43 15.55 -6.01 2.01
C LYS A 43 14.67 -7.16 2.46
N GLU A 44 15.21 -8.03 3.29
CA GLU A 44 14.47 -9.19 3.76
C GLU A 44 13.32 -8.81 4.68
N GLU A 45 13.31 -7.58 5.17
CA GLU A 45 12.29 -7.14 6.12
C GLU A 45 11.30 -6.15 5.52
N TRP A 46 11.35 -5.93 4.23
CA TRP A 46 10.41 -5.01 3.59
C TRP A 46 9.02 -5.61 3.58
N THR A 47 8.06 -4.92 4.19
CA THR A 47 6.66 -5.32 4.17
C THR A 47 5.78 -4.10 4.06
N ILE A 48 4.56 -4.29 3.59
CA ILE A 48 3.62 -3.17 3.47
C ILE A 48 3.21 -2.67 4.86
N THR A 49 3.00 -3.57 5.80
CA THR A 49 2.67 -3.16 7.16
C THR A 49 3.85 -2.48 7.83
N GLY A 50 5.08 -2.93 7.55
CA GLY A 50 6.26 -2.26 8.05
C GLY A 50 6.40 -0.85 7.52
N LEU A 51 6.10 -0.68 6.23
CA LEU A 51 6.09 0.65 5.63
C LEU A 51 5.04 1.53 6.29
N ALA A 52 3.84 1.00 6.52
CA ALA A 52 2.79 1.76 7.17
C ALA A 52 3.20 2.19 8.57
N MET A 53 3.86 1.31 9.31
CA MET A 53 4.34 1.63 10.64
C MET A 53 5.41 2.73 10.60
N ALA A 54 6.32 2.64 9.65
CA ALA A 54 7.37 3.66 9.51
C ALA A 54 6.79 5.02 9.16
N LEU A 55 5.69 5.06 8.42
CA LEU A 55 5.02 6.30 8.08
C LEU A 55 4.01 6.73 9.15
N ASP A 56 3.92 5.97 10.22
CA ASP A 56 2.98 6.24 11.31
C ASP A 56 1.55 6.31 10.80
N THR A 57 1.17 5.33 10.02
CA THR A 57 -0.15 5.27 9.44
C THR A 57 -0.59 3.81 9.35
N SER A 58 -1.62 3.51 8.59
CA SER A 58 -2.15 2.17 8.47
C SER A 58 -2.16 1.72 7.01
N ARG A 59 -2.31 0.41 6.82
CA ARG A 59 -2.40 -0.14 5.47
C ARG A 59 -3.59 0.44 4.72
N LYS A 60 -4.69 0.67 5.42
CA LYS A 60 -5.88 1.26 4.81
C LYS A 60 -5.59 2.66 4.28
N VAL A 61 -4.84 3.45 5.05
CA VAL A 61 -4.48 4.80 4.62
C VAL A 61 -3.58 4.76 3.40
N LEU A 62 -2.68 3.79 3.33
CA LEU A 62 -1.84 3.63 2.15
C LEU A 62 -2.69 3.34 0.91
N CYS A 63 -3.74 2.53 1.07
CA CYS A 63 -4.65 2.26 -0.04
C CYS A 63 -5.39 3.53 -0.45
N GLU A 64 -5.72 4.39 0.49
CA GLU A 64 -6.37 5.65 0.18
C GLU A 64 -5.44 6.56 -0.61
N TYR A 65 -4.15 6.61 -0.26
CA TYR A 65 -3.18 7.36 -1.03
C TYR A 65 -3.05 6.80 -2.44
N GLU A 66 -3.10 5.48 -2.57
CA GLU A 66 -2.99 4.85 -3.87
C GLU A 66 -4.12 5.26 -4.81
N ASN A 67 -5.28 5.57 -4.25
CA ASN A 67 -6.42 6.00 -5.05
C ASN A 67 -6.42 7.49 -5.38
N LYS A 68 -5.41 8.23 -4.92
CA LYS A 68 -5.31 9.65 -5.22
C LYS A 68 -4.25 9.85 -6.29
N ASP A 69 -4.59 10.62 -7.32
CA ASP A 69 -3.71 10.80 -8.48
C ASP A 69 -2.31 11.24 -8.11
N ASN A 70 -2.19 12.13 -7.13
CA ASN A 70 -0.88 12.67 -6.77
C ASN A 70 0.03 11.65 -6.11
N PHE A 71 -0.53 10.65 -5.46
CA PHE A 71 0.24 9.70 -4.69
C PHE A 71 0.23 8.29 -5.26
N SER A 72 -0.58 8.05 -6.27
CA SER A 72 -0.79 6.70 -6.79
C SER A 72 0.50 6.03 -7.24
N ASN A 73 1.28 6.70 -8.06
CA ASN A 73 2.52 6.12 -8.57
C ASN A 73 3.52 5.84 -7.46
N THR A 74 3.60 6.73 -6.49
CA THR A 74 4.53 6.57 -5.38
C THR A 74 4.20 5.32 -4.58
N ILE A 75 2.92 5.12 -4.28
CA ILE A 75 2.49 3.94 -3.53
C ILE A 75 2.65 2.67 -4.35
N LYS A 76 2.31 2.71 -5.63
CA LYS A 76 2.47 1.55 -6.50
C LYS A 76 3.91 1.11 -6.61
N ARG A 77 4.83 2.05 -6.70
CA ARG A 77 6.26 1.71 -6.74
C ARG A 77 6.72 1.06 -5.44
N ALA A 78 6.22 1.57 -4.31
CA ALA A 78 6.56 0.98 -3.03
C ALA A 78 6.05 -0.45 -2.94
N LYS A 79 4.82 -0.69 -3.41
CA LYS A 79 4.26 -2.03 -3.41
C LYS A 79 5.06 -2.97 -4.29
N ILE A 80 5.52 -2.49 -5.45
CA ILE A 80 6.32 -3.31 -6.34
C ILE A 80 7.64 -3.73 -5.69
N LYS A 81 8.25 -2.84 -4.93
CA LYS A 81 9.49 -3.20 -4.24
C LYS A 81 9.28 -4.30 -3.22
N VAL A 82 8.19 -4.22 -2.48
CA VAL A 82 7.86 -5.25 -1.49
C VAL A 82 7.50 -6.55 -2.19
N GLU A 83 6.69 -6.47 -3.23
CA GLU A 83 6.28 -7.63 -4.02
C GLU A 83 7.49 -8.33 -4.61
N ASN A 84 8.43 -7.57 -5.13
CA ASN A 84 9.65 -8.14 -5.70
C ASN A 84 10.44 -8.94 -4.67
N GLY A 85 10.47 -8.47 -3.42
CA GLY A 85 11.13 -9.22 -2.36
C GLY A 85 10.50 -10.58 -2.12
N TYR A 86 9.18 -10.65 -2.14
CA TYR A 86 8.48 -11.92 -1.97
C TYR A 86 8.69 -12.83 -3.18
N GLU A 87 8.72 -12.27 -4.37
CA GLU A 87 8.95 -13.05 -5.57
C GLU A 87 10.35 -13.66 -5.57
N ILE A 88 11.35 -12.90 -5.18
CA ILE A 88 12.71 -13.39 -5.08
C ILE A 88 12.80 -14.49 -4.03
N ASP A 89 12.15 -14.31 -2.90
CA ASP A 89 12.15 -15.33 -1.85
C ASP A 89 11.49 -16.61 -2.34
N LEU A 90 10.39 -16.50 -3.06
CA LEU A 90 9.74 -17.67 -3.63
C LEU A 90 10.65 -18.37 -4.61
N LYS A 91 11.34 -17.62 -5.44
CA LYS A 91 12.23 -18.19 -6.44
C LYS A 91 13.43 -18.89 -5.80
N LYS A 92 13.97 -18.33 -4.75
CA LYS A 92 15.14 -18.89 -4.09
C LYS A 92 14.81 -20.00 -3.11
N HIS A 93 13.74 -19.87 -2.37
CA HIS A 93 13.42 -20.78 -1.26
C HIS A 93 12.12 -21.54 -1.40
N GLY A 94 11.22 -21.09 -2.26
CA GLY A 94 9.93 -21.78 -2.45
C GLY A 94 9.06 -21.81 -1.22
N ARG A 95 9.13 -20.79 -0.38
CA ARG A 95 8.36 -20.80 0.86
C ARG A 95 6.89 -20.55 0.63
N ALA A 96 6.05 -21.29 1.34
CA ALA A 96 4.60 -21.13 1.24
C ALA A 96 4.16 -19.73 1.65
N GLY A 97 4.84 -19.14 2.63
CA GLY A 97 4.51 -17.78 3.06
C GLY A 97 4.64 -16.75 1.96
N SER A 98 5.65 -16.93 1.09
CA SER A 98 5.83 -16.02 -0.03
C SER A 98 4.70 -16.17 -1.05
N ILE A 99 4.21 -17.39 -1.26
CA ILE A 99 3.07 -17.63 -2.13
C ILE A 99 1.85 -16.91 -1.58
N PHE A 100 1.61 -17.05 -0.29
CA PHE A 100 0.47 -16.41 0.35
C PHE A 100 0.56 -14.89 0.22
N ALA A 101 1.73 -14.33 0.46
CA ALA A 101 1.93 -12.89 0.36
C ALA A 101 1.70 -12.39 -1.07
N LEU A 102 2.21 -13.13 -2.07
CA LEU A 102 2.04 -12.72 -3.46
C LEU A 102 0.58 -12.77 -3.88
N LYS A 103 -0.17 -13.73 -3.37
CA LYS A 103 -1.60 -13.77 -3.67
C LYS A 103 -2.31 -12.54 -3.15
N ASN A 104 -1.86 -11.98 -2.03
CA ASN A 104 -2.42 -10.74 -1.53
C ASN A 104 -2.07 -9.54 -2.40
N PHE A 105 -1.04 -9.67 -3.25
CA PHE A 105 -0.71 -8.63 -4.23
C PHE A 105 -1.44 -8.84 -5.55
N GLY A 106 -2.31 -9.83 -5.61
CA GLY A 106 -3.09 -10.05 -6.82
C GLY A 106 -2.65 -11.22 -7.67
N TRP A 107 -1.62 -11.94 -7.25
CA TRP A 107 -1.18 -13.12 -7.99
C TRP A 107 -2.19 -14.25 -7.79
N ARG A 108 -2.42 -15.01 -8.83
CA ARG A 108 -3.44 -16.05 -8.80
C ARG A 108 -2.97 -17.30 -9.51
N ASP A 109 -3.57 -18.43 -9.12
CA ASP A 109 -3.39 -19.67 -9.85
C ASP A 109 -4.44 -19.70 -10.94
N GLU A 110 -4.04 -19.42 -12.15
CA GLU A 110 -5.01 -19.28 -13.23
C GLU A 110 -5.30 -20.56 -13.98
N VAL A 111 -4.43 -21.53 -13.83
CA VAL A 111 -4.56 -22.75 -14.60
C VAL A 111 -5.90 -23.43 -14.46
N TYR A 112 -6.38 -23.54 -13.24
CA TYR A 112 -7.60 -24.26 -13.02
C TYR A 112 -8.80 -23.47 -13.55
N GLN A 113 -8.67 -22.17 -13.69
CA GLN A 113 -9.74 -21.37 -14.23
C GLN A 113 -9.94 -21.65 -15.70
N ASP A 114 -8.88 -21.85 -16.45
CA ASP A 114 -8.98 -22.17 -17.84
C ASP A 114 -9.70 -23.49 -18.03
N ILE A 115 -9.43 -24.42 -17.16
CA ILE A 115 -10.06 -25.71 -17.24
C ILE A 115 -11.53 -25.60 -16.97
N THR A 116 -11.91 -24.87 -15.95
CA THR A 116 -13.31 -24.77 -15.62
C THR A 116 -14.07 -23.91 -16.59
N SER A 117 -13.42 -22.95 -17.19
CA SER A 117 -14.13 -22.05 -18.07
C SER A 117 -14.57 -22.77 -19.32
N LYS A 118 -13.98 -23.87 -19.64
CA LYS A 118 -14.41 -24.57 -20.77
C LYS A 118 -15.63 -25.28 -20.47
N GLY A 119 -16.04 -25.06 -19.43
CA GLY A 119 -17.26 -25.59 -19.16
C GLY A 119 -17.19 -26.96 -19.06
N LYS A 120 -16.36 -27.38 -19.22
CA LYS A 120 -16.35 -28.57 -19.16
C LYS A 120 -15.20 -28.80 -18.66
N PRO A 121 -15.15 -29.26 -17.86
CA PRO A 121 -14.17 -29.58 -17.22
C PRO A 121 -13.49 -30.36 -18.04
N ILE A 122 -12.51 -30.24 -18.14
CA ILE A 122 -11.87 -30.86 -18.95
C ILE A 122 -11.45 -32.01 -18.31
N TYR A 123 -11.85 -32.32 -17.37
CA TYR A 123 -11.41 -33.52 -16.77
C TYR A 123 -12.57 -34.35 -16.42
#